data_5a02678258a152e68950b7ced28ea720
#
_entry.id   5a02678258a152e68950b7ced28ea720
#
_cell.length_a   1.000
_cell.length_b   1.000
_cell.length_c   1.000
_cell.angle_alpha   90.00
_cell.angle_beta   90.00
_cell.angle_gamma   90.00
#
_symmetry.space_group_name_H-M   'P 1'
#
loop_
_entity.id
_entity.type
_entity.pdbx_description
1 polymer ?
#
loop_
_entity_poly.entity_id
_entity_poly.type
_entity_poly.pdbx_seq_one_letter_code
_entity_poly.pdbx_strand_id
1 'polypeptide(L)' 'MLVLSRRKNESIVINDDLIITVIEIRGDKVRLGIEAPKNVPVHRKEVYEAIKKQESIQKK' A
#
# COMPACT_ATOMS: atom_id res chain seq x y z
N MET A 1 16.66 2.63 0.98
CA MET A 1 15.34 2.03 0.60
C MET A 1 15.57 0.66 -0.01
N LEU A 2 14.74 -0.30 0.33
CA LEU A 2 14.78 -1.60 -0.32
C LEU A 2 13.98 -1.56 -1.62
N VAL A 3 14.61 -1.97 -2.70
CA VAL A 3 13.96 -2.07 -4.01
C VAL A 3 14.01 -3.53 -4.45
N LEU A 4 12.86 -4.07 -4.82
CA LEU A 4 12.77 -5.45 -5.25
C LEU A 4 11.77 -5.62 -6.38
N SER A 5 11.81 -6.76 -7.06
CA SER A 5 10.90 -7.06 -8.16
C SER A 5 10.11 -8.32 -7.83
N ARG A 6 8.83 -8.31 -8.22
CA ARG A 6 7.98 -9.48 -8.08
C ARG A 6 7.20 -9.71 -9.37
N ARG A 7 6.89 -10.96 -9.65
CA ARG A 7 6.07 -11.34 -10.80
C ARG A 7 4.60 -11.37 -10.39
N LYS A 8 3.74 -11.47 -11.39
CA LYS A 8 2.30 -11.62 -11.14
C LYS A 8 2.05 -12.80 -10.20
N ASN A 9 1.18 -12.60 -9.25
CA ASN A 9 0.78 -13.57 -8.22
C ASN A 9 1.85 -13.87 -7.18
N GLU A 10 2.95 -13.12 -7.16
CA GLU A 10 3.95 -13.23 -6.12
C GLU A 10 3.72 -12.18 -5.04
N SER A 11 4.16 -12.50 -3.85
CA SER A 11 3.89 -11.66 -2.68
C SER A 11 5.15 -11.19 -1.99
N ILE A 12 4.97 -10.14 -1.19
CA ILE A 12 6.00 -9.61 -0.30
C ILE A 12 5.39 -9.63 1.11
N VAL A 13 6.15 -10.11 2.08
CA VAL A 13 5.69 -10.12 3.47
C VAL A 13 6.46 -9.07 4.25
N ILE A 14 5.73 -8.24 4.99
CA ILE A 14 6.30 -7.18 5.82
C ILE A 14 5.86 -7.42 7.25
N ASN A 15 6.81 -7.57 8.16
CA ASN A 15 6.57 -7.67 9.60
C ASN A 15 5.55 -8.76 9.97
N ASP A 16 5.57 -9.88 9.24
CA ASP A 16 4.73 -11.07 9.50
C ASP A 16 3.22 -10.86 9.35
N ASP A 17 2.74 -9.63 9.32
CA ASP A 17 1.31 -9.35 9.32
C ASP A 17 0.84 -8.55 8.12
N LEU A 18 1.75 -8.09 7.27
CA LEU A 18 1.41 -7.36 6.05
C LEU A 18 1.83 -8.18 4.85
N ILE A 19 0.91 -8.41 3.94
CA ILE A 19 1.18 -9.15 2.71
C ILE A 19 0.77 -8.30 1.52
N ILE A 20 1.71 -8.10 0.60
CA ILE A 20 1.45 -7.36 -0.63
C ILE A 20 1.62 -8.34 -1.78
N THR A 21 0.58 -8.50 -2.59
CA THR A 21 0.57 -9.44 -3.71
C THR A 21 0.40 -8.68 -5.02
N VAL A 22 1.19 -9.04 -6.03
CA VAL A 22 1.02 -8.49 -7.37
C VAL A 22 -0.12 -9.24 -8.05
N ILE A 23 -1.27 -8.59 -8.18
CA ILE A 23 -2.46 -9.20 -8.76
C ILE A 23 -2.40 -9.18 -10.28
N GLU A 24 -1.98 -8.06 -10.85
CA GLU A 24 -1.97 -7.89 -12.29
C GLU A 24 -0.96 -6.82 -12.68
N ILE A 25 -0.34 -7.00 -13.83
CA ILE A 25 0.58 -6.02 -14.41
C ILE A 25 0.04 -5.67 -15.79
N ARG A 26 -0.23 -4.38 -16.03
CA ARG A 26 -0.70 -3.90 -17.32
C ARG A 26 0.10 -2.66 -17.72
N GLY A 27 0.98 -2.81 -18.71
CA GLY A 27 1.78 -1.71 -19.18
C GLY A 27 2.53 -1.03 -18.04
N ASP A 28 2.20 0.22 -17.78
CA ASP A 28 2.82 1.00 -16.71
C ASP A 28 2.02 0.99 -15.41
N LYS A 29 0.98 0.17 -15.32
CA LYS A 29 0.13 0.07 -14.14
C LYS A 29 0.27 -1.30 -13.49
N VAL A 30 0.21 -1.31 -12.18
CA VAL A 30 0.28 -2.54 -11.39
C VAL A 30 -0.88 -2.56 -10.42
N ARG A 31 -1.57 -3.69 -10.36
CA ARG A 31 -2.59 -3.90 -9.33
C ARG A 31 -1.97 -4.66 -8.18
N LEU A 32 -2.13 -4.12 -6.99
CA LEU A 32 -1.59 -4.72 -5.77
C LEU A 32 -2.73 -5.09 -4.84
N GLY A 33 -2.69 -6.32 -4.33
CA GLY A 33 -3.57 -6.73 -3.25
C GLY A 33 -2.80 -6.61 -1.95
N ILE A 34 -3.40 -5.98 -0.96
CA ILE A 34 -2.74 -5.75 0.31
C ILE A 34 -3.59 -6.34 1.43
N GLU A 35 -2.99 -7.23 2.22
CA GLU A 35 -3.61 -7.77 3.42
C GLU A 35 -2.92 -7.17 4.62
N ALA A 36 -3.70 -6.60 5.53
CA ALA A 36 -3.18 -5.96 6.73
C ALA A 36 -4.16 -6.15 7.87
N PRO A 37 -3.69 -6.11 9.13
CA PRO A 37 -4.57 -6.11 10.28
C PRO A 37 -5.49 -4.88 10.27
N LYS A 38 -6.62 -4.98 10.96
CA LYS A 38 -7.59 -3.89 11.00
C LYS A 38 -7.05 -2.60 11.59
N ASN A 39 -6.06 -2.71 12.44
CA ASN A 39 -5.45 -1.54 13.07
C ASN A 39 -4.38 -0.87 12.21
N VAL A 40 -4.13 -1.39 11.02
CA VAL A 40 -3.15 -0.81 10.09
C VAL A 40 -3.90 -0.22 8.91
N PRO A 41 -4.04 1.12 8.84
CA PRO A 41 -4.69 1.74 7.70
C PRO A 41 -3.82 1.64 6.45
N VAL A 42 -4.45 1.36 5.32
CA VAL A 42 -3.74 1.23 4.04
C VAL A 42 -4.36 2.22 3.05
N HIS A 43 -3.54 3.13 2.55
CA HIS A 43 -3.99 4.14 1.61
C HIS A 43 -2.96 4.34 0.51
N ARG A 44 -3.43 4.69 -0.68
CA ARG A 44 -2.53 5.19 -1.72
C ARG A 44 -1.95 6.51 -1.24
N LYS A 45 -0.79 6.83 -1.75
CA LYS A 45 -0.07 8.02 -1.28
C LYS A 45 -0.89 9.30 -1.43
N GLU A 46 -1.53 9.49 -2.57
CA GLU A 46 -2.33 10.70 -2.81
C GLU A 46 -3.52 10.79 -1.88
N VAL A 47 -4.13 9.65 -1.54
CA VAL A 47 -5.25 9.62 -0.58
C VAL A 47 -4.73 9.88 0.83
N TYR A 48 -3.62 9.28 1.18
CA TYR A 48 -3.01 9.49 2.49
C TYR A 48 -2.66 10.95 2.73
N GLU A 49 -2.08 11.60 1.75
CA GLU A 49 -1.71 13.00 1.87
C GLU A 49 -2.94 13.89 2.05
N ALA A 50 -4.02 13.60 1.36
CA ALA A 50 -5.26 14.34 1.50
C ALA A 50 -5.85 14.20 2.91
N ILE A 51 -5.86 12.97 3.43
CA ILE A 51 -6.37 12.71 4.79
C ILE A 51 -5.51 13.42 5.83
N LYS A 52 -4.21 13.33 5.69
CA LYS A 52 -3.29 13.96 6.64
C LYS A 52 -3.42 15.47 6.63
N LYS A 53 -3.61 16.05 5.46
CA LYS A 53 -3.81 17.48 5.33
C LYS A 53 -5.09 17.91 6.03
N GLN A 54 -6.17 17.16 5.89
CA GLN A 54 -7.42 17.45 6.57
C GLN A 54 -7.27 17.34 8.09
N GLU A 55 -6.59 16.31 8.55
CA GLU A 55 -6.34 16.15 9.98
C GLU A 55 -5.55 17.33 10.55
N SER A 56 -4.55 17.78 9.83
CA SER A 56 -3.77 18.95 10.26
C SER A 56 -4.62 20.20 10.40
N ILE A 57 -5.54 20.39 9.46
CA ILE A 57 -6.46 21.53 9.52
C ILE A 57 -7.43 21.39 10.70
N GLN A 58 -7.93 20.20 10.92
CA GLN A 58 -8.89 19.95 11.99
C GLN A 58 -8.29 20.12 13.38
N LYS A 59 -7.03 19.79 13.52
CA LYS A 59 -6.37 19.91 14.83
C LYS A 59 -6.11 21.36 15.24
N LYS A 60 -6.22 22.25 14.35
CA LYS A 60 -6.06 23.67 14.63
C LYS A 60 -7.40 24.32 14.91
#